data_f1f5847ba954b10ae0670a18566718e3
#
_entry.id   f1f5847ba954b10ae0670a18566718e3
#
_cell.length_a   1.000
_cell.length_b   1.000
_cell.length_c   1.000
_cell.angle_alpha   90.00
_cell.angle_beta   90.00
_cell.angle_gamma   90.00
#
_symmetry.space_group_name_H-M   'P 1'
#
loop_
_entity.id
_entity.type
_entity.pdbx_description
1 polymer ?
#
loop_
_entity_poly.entity_id
_entity_poly.type
_entity_poly.pdbx_seq_one_letter_code
_entity_poly.pdbx_strand_id
1 'polypeptide(L)'
;MCGIVGFTGNHKAAPILLDGLAKLEYRGYDSAGLAVRDGEKPAEVVKSKGRLSNLIEKTDSGNSLKGTCGIGHTRWATHGEPSQTNAHPHVSGNCSKSGSGVVESEVVGVHNGIIENYTELKEKLLKHGYTFYSQTDTEVVIKLVDYYYKKYNLGPVDAIAKTMVRVRGSYALELMFRDYPGEIWVARKDSPMIIGIADGETYVASDVPAILKYTRNVYYIENLEFAKLTPGEAHFYNLDGDEIDKQTSEIKWDAEAAEKAGFEHFMMKEIHEQPKAVEDTMNFCTEGWCNRSFTCGNFR
;
A
#
# COMPACT_ATOMS: atom_id res chain seq x y z
N MET A 1 -9.66 -8.71 1.18
CA MET A 1 -8.30 -8.07 1.20
C MET A 1 -8.45 -6.62 0.78
N CYS A 2 -7.69 -5.72 1.36
CA CYS A 2 -7.75 -4.30 1.06
C CYS A 2 -7.01 -3.93 -0.25
N GLY A 3 -7.26 -2.72 -0.79
CA GLY A 3 -6.55 -2.16 -1.93
C GLY A 3 -5.68 -0.96 -1.53
N ILE A 4 -4.45 -0.92 -2.00
CA ILE A 4 -3.51 0.20 -1.85
C ILE A 4 -3.18 0.75 -3.23
N VAL A 5 -3.12 2.09 -3.36
CA VAL A 5 -2.61 2.80 -4.53
C VAL A 5 -1.84 4.04 -4.08
N GLY A 6 -0.63 4.24 -4.60
CA GLY A 6 0.19 5.42 -4.42
C GLY A 6 0.61 6.03 -5.75
N PHE A 7 0.82 7.34 -5.75
CA PHE A 7 1.28 8.08 -6.92
C PHE A 7 2.15 9.28 -6.51
N THR A 8 3.27 9.44 -7.18
CA THR A 8 4.05 10.67 -7.16
C THR A 8 4.55 10.99 -8.57
N GLY A 9 4.40 12.25 -9.00
CA GLY A 9 4.72 12.65 -10.37
C GLY A 9 4.32 14.07 -10.70
N ASN A 10 4.02 14.32 -11.97
CA ASN A 10 3.69 15.65 -12.49
C ASN A 10 2.19 15.91 -12.62
N HIS A 11 1.35 14.88 -12.56
CA HIS A 11 -0.09 14.99 -12.64
C HIS A 11 -0.75 15.08 -11.25
N LYS A 12 -2.03 15.47 -11.22
CA LYS A 12 -2.82 15.44 -9.97
C LYS A 12 -2.94 14.02 -9.45
N ALA A 13 -2.54 13.81 -8.20
CA ALA A 13 -2.55 12.49 -7.59
C ALA A 13 -3.96 11.93 -7.37
N ALA A 14 -4.91 12.72 -6.87
CA ALA A 14 -6.20 12.22 -6.43
C ALA A 14 -7.02 11.50 -7.51
N PRO A 15 -7.16 12.00 -8.76
CA PRO A 15 -7.85 11.27 -9.82
C PRO A 15 -7.19 9.93 -10.16
N ILE A 16 -5.86 9.86 -10.17
CA ILE A 16 -5.08 8.64 -10.44
C ILE A 16 -5.30 7.61 -9.34
N LEU A 17 -5.25 8.05 -8.08
CA LEU A 17 -5.51 7.20 -6.93
C LEU A 17 -6.93 6.62 -6.96
N LEU A 18 -7.94 7.44 -7.27
CA LEU A 18 -9.34 6.99 -7.37
C LEU A 18 -9.54 5.99 -8.51
N ASP A 19 -8.92 6.22 -9.68
CA ASP A 19 -8.97 5.30 -10.82
C ASP A 19 -8.37 3.93 -10.45
N GLY A 20 -7.19 3.92 -9.83
CA GLY A 20 -6.54 2.70 -9.36
C GLY A 20 -7.34 1.98 -8.26
N LEU A 21 -7.87 2.72 -7.27
CA LEU A 21 -8.70 2.14 -6.22
C LEU A 21 -10.01 1.55 -6.77
N ALA A 22 -10.59 2.12 -7.83
CA ALA A 22 -11.77 1.56 -8.49
C ALA A 22 -11.51 0.17 -9.07
N LYS A 23 -10.29 -0.10 -9.55
CA LYS A 23 -9.88 -1.43 -10.02
C LYS A 23 -9.67 -2.43 -8.87
N LEU A 24 -9.53 -1.95 -7.63
CA LEU A 24 -9.31 -2.75 -6.42
C LEU A 24 -10.51 -2.83 -5.48
N GLU A 25 -11.63 -2.15 -5.79
CA GLU A 25 -12.81 -2.09 -4.89
C GLU A 25 -13.39 -3.47 -4.59
N TYR A 26 -13.25 -4.45 -5.50
CA TYR A 26 -13.68 -5.82 -5.25
C TYR A 26 -12.95 -6.48 -4.06
N ARG A 27 -11.80 -5.94 -3.66
CA ARG A 27 -11.01 -6.40 -2.51
C ARG A 27 -11.43 -5.78 -1.18
N GLY A 28 -12.08 -4.60 -1.20
CA GLY A 28 -12.51 -3.90 0.01
C GLY A 28 -13.46 -2.75 -0.34
N TYR A 29 -14.59 -2.67 0.38
CA TYR A 29 -15.65 -1.71 0.10
C TYR A 29 -16.37 -1.18 1.35
N ASP A 30 -15.78 -1.36 2.55
CA ASP A 30 -16.39 -0.91 3.79
C ASP A 30 -16.03 0.53 4.15
N SER A 31 -14.88 0.98 3.69
CA SER A 31 -14.43 2.36 3.80
C SER A 31 -13.28 2.63 2.83
N ALA A 32 -13.09 3.88 2.47
CA ALA A 32 -12.00 4.33 1.61
C ALA A 32 -11.45 5.68 2.04
N GLY A 33 -10.24 6.00 1.61
CA GLY A 33 -9.68 7.32 1.85
C GLY A 33 -8.41 7.57 1.07
N LEU A 34 -8.06 8.86 0.98
CA LEU A 34 -6.89 9.41 0.32
C LEU A 34 -6.13 10.32 1.27
N ALA A 35 -4.82 10.38 1.10
CA ALA A 35 -4.00 11.49 1.55
C ALA A 35 -3.25 12.04 0.35
N VAL A 36 -3.35 13.35 0.13
CA VAL A 36 -2.71 14.04 -0.99
C VAL A 36 -1.91 15.21 -0.48
N ARG A 37 -0.76 15.45 -1.09
CA ARG A 37 0.14 16.53 -0.72
C ARG A 37 0.48 17.42 -1.90
N ASP A 38 0.40 18.74 -1.68
CA ASP A 38 0.72 19.79 -2.62
C ASP A 38 2.06 20.44 -2.24
N GLY A 39 3.15 19.94 -2.77
CA GLY A 39 4.51 20.40 -2.45
C GLY A 39 4.81 20.36 -0.95
N GLU A 40 5.26 21.48 -0.40
CA GLU A 40 5.63 21.64 1.01
C GLU A 40 4.43 21.71 1.98
N LYS A 41 3.21 21.82 1.47
CA LYS A 41 2.02 21.94 2.32
C LYS A 41 1.77 20.66 3.12
N PRO A 42 1.11 20.76 4.27
CA PRO A 42 0.63 19.59 5.00
C PRO A 42 -0.26 18.71 4.14
N ALA A 43 -0.25 17.41 4.39
CA ALA A 43 -1.12 16.49 3.67
C ALA A 43 -2.60 16.76 3.97
N GLU A 44 -3.44 16.68 2.94
CA GLU A 44 -4.89 16.69 3.08
C GLU A 44 -5.42 15.26 3.04
N VAL A 45 -6.13 14.85 4.10
CA VAL A 45 -6.69 13.51 4.27
C VAL A 45 -8.21 13.58 4.11
N VAL A 46 -8.75 12.78 3.22
CA VAL A 46 -10.20 12.61 3.04
C VAL A 46 -10.56 11.15 3.19
N LYS A 47 -11.53 10.87 4.07
CA LYS A 47 -12.01 9.53 4.36
C LYS A 47 -13.51 9.42 4.21
N SER A 48 -14.00 8.26 3.83
CA SER A 48 -15.43 7.95 3.74
C SER A 48 -15.71 6.53 4.21
N LYS A 49 -16.79 6.34 4.95
CA LYS A 49 -17.37 5.04 5.22
C LYS A 49 -18.17 4.58 3.99
N GLY A 50 -18.16 3.30 3.72
CA GLY A 50 -18.90 2.68 2.62
C GLY A 50 -18.05 2.59 1.34
N ARG A 51 -18.72 2.43 0.21
CA ARG A 51 -18.10 2.21 -1.09
C ARG A 51 -17.25 3.39 -1.55
N LEU A 52 -16.34 3.11 -2.48
CA LEU A 52 -15.45 4.10 -3.09
C LEU A 52 -16.24 5.27 -3.73
N SER A 53 -17.44 5.01 -4.25
CA SER A 53 -18.34 6.06 -4.79
C SER A 53 -18.56 7.22 -3.83
N ASN A 54 -18.67 6.95 -2.51
CA ASN A 54 -18.84 7.98 -1.49
C ASN A 54 -17.59 8.88 -1.36
N LEU A 55 -16.42 8.31 -1.55
CA LEU A 55 -15.16 9.07 -1.55
C LEU A 55 -15.01 9.88 -2.84
N ILE A 56 -15.38 9.32 -3.98
CA ILE A 56 -15.38 9.99 -5.29
C ILE A 56 -16.28 11.23 -5.25
N GLU A 57 -17.51 11.10 -4.75
CA GLU A 57 -18.43 12.23 -4.58
C GLU A 57 -17.86 13.29 -3.61
N LYS A 58 -17.36 12.87 -2.46
CA LYS A 58 -16.81 13.75 -1.43
C LYS A 58 -15.59 14.55 -1.90
N THR A 59 -14.85 14.03 -2.86
CA THR A 59 -13.64 14.65 -3.41
C THR A 59 -13.87 15.34 -4.77
N ASP A 60 -15.12 15.45 -5.21
CA ASP A 60 -15.45 15.93 -6.57
C ASP A 60 -14.61 15.19 -7.63
N SER A 61 -14.67 13.86 -7.61
CA SER A 61 -13.84 12.99 -8.47
C SER A 61 -12.34 13.27 -8.37
N GLY A 62 -11.88 13.69 -7.18
CA GLY A 62 -10.49 14.06 -6.91
C GLY A 62 -10.14 15.51 -7.25
N ASN A 63 -11.05 16.29 -7.84
CA ASN A 63 -10.77 17.67 -8.26
C ASN A 63 -10.58 18.64 -7.11
N SER A 64 -11.22 18.37 -5.96
CA SER A 64 -11.12 19.21 -4.76
C SER A 64 -9.74 19.14 -4.11
N LEU A 65 -8.99 18.05 -4.33
CA LEU A 65 -7.66 17.84 -3.76
C LEU A 65 -6.58 18.32 -4.75
N LYS A 66 -5.67 19.15 -4.24
CA LYS A 66 -4.53 19.66 -5.02
C LYS A 66 -3.27 18.93 -4.55
N GLY A 67 -2.46 18.54 -5.51
CA GLY A 67 -1.18 17.90 -5.23
C GLY A 67 -0.85 16.79 -6.20
N THR A 68 0.44 16.50 -6.30
CA THR A 68 1.02 15.56 -7.26
C THR A 68 1.64 14.34 -6.57
N CYS A 69 1.54 14.26 -5.24
CA CYS A 69 1.96 13.12 -4.44
C CYS A 69 0.82 12.70 -3.52
N GLY A 70 0.54 11.41 -3.45
CA GLY A 70 -0.53 10.91 -2.58
C GLY A 70 -0.60 9.41 -2.49
N ILE A 71 -1.33 8.95 -1.47
CA ILE A 71 -1.60 7.55 -1.15
C ILE A 71 -3.09 7.35 -0.94
N GLY A 72 -3.59 6.17 -1.29
CA GLY A 72 -5.00 5.85 -1.20
C GLY A 72 -5.26 4.40 -0.80
N HIS A 73 -6.43 4.16 -0.23
CA HIS A 73 -6.79 2.86 0.32
C HIS A 73 -8.28 2.57 0.22
N THR A 74 -8.62 1.31 -0.10
CA THR A 74 -9.95 0.73 0.09
C THR A 74 -9.86 -0.38 1.12
N ARG A 75 -10.72 -0.34 2.15
CA ARG A 75 -10.62 -1.17 3.33
C ARG A 75 -11.63 -2.33 3.31
N TRP A 76 -11.14 -3.49 3.76
CA TRP A 76 -11.93 -4.58 4.30
C TRP A 76 -11.57 -4.70 5.78
N ALA A 77 -12.51 -4.39 6.67
CA ALA A 77 -12.23 -4.28 8.10
C ALA A 77 -11.77 -5.62 8.70
N THR A 78 -10.64 -5.57 9.39
CA THR A 78 -10.10 -6.66 10.22
C THR A 78 -10.06 -6.25 11.70
N HIS A 79 -9.54 -5.05 11.99
CA HIS A 79 -9.46 -4.46 13.32
C HIS A 79 -10.23 -3.14 13.39
N GLY A 80 -11.18 -3.04 14.32
CA GLY A 80 -12.09 -1.91 14.43
C GLY A 80 -13.23 -1.95 13.40
N GLU A 81 -14.42 -1.50 13.81
CA GLU A 81 -15.60 -1.47 12.95
C GLU A 81 -15.43 -0.56 11.72
N PRO A 82 -16.17 -0.79 10.63
CA PRO A 82 -16.22 0.12 9.50
C PRO A 82 -16.74 1.51 9.92
N SER A 83 -15.83 2.47 9.97
CA SER A 83 -16.13 3.86 10.31
C SER A 83 -15.19 4.82 9.60
N GLN A 84 -15.53 6.08 9.50
CA GLN A 84 -14.65 7.10 8.94
C GLN A 84 -13.34 7.22 9.75
N THR A 85 -13.41 7.10 11.07
CA THR A 85 -12.25 7.17 11.97
C THR A 85 -11.29 6.02 11.74
N ASN A 86 -11.80 4.80 11.54
CA ASN A 86 -11.02 3.59 11.31
C ASN A 86 -10.63 3.40 9.84
N ALA A 87 -11.12 4.22 8.90
CA ALA A 87 -10.67 4.21 7.52
C ALA A 87 -9.22 4.70 7.41
N HIS A 88 -8.49 4.17 6.43
CA HIS A 88 -7.16 4.68 6.06
C HIS A 88 -7.29 5.91 5.14
N PRO A 89 -6.26 6.75 5.04
CA PRO A 89 -4.96 6.74 5.72
C PRO A 89 -5.04 7.09 7.21
N HIS A 90 -4.04 6.62 8.00
CA HIS A 90 -3.82 7.03 9.37
C HIS A 90 -2.68 8.03 9.49
N VAL A 91 -2.68 8.82 10.56
CA VAL A 91 -1.71 9.90 10.82
C VAL A 91 -1.04 9.70 12.17
N SER A 92 0.23 10.11 12.29
CA SER A 92 0.97 9.99 13.54
C SER A 92 0.65 11.09 14.55
N GLY A 93 0.28 12.29 14.05
CA GLY A 93 -0.08 13.45 14.86
C GLY A 93 -1.54 13.44 15.30
N ASN A 94 -1.96 14.58 15.84
CA ASN A 94 -3.35 14.82 16.17
C ASN A 94 -4.17 15.04 14.89
N CYS A 95 -5.31 14.37 14.80
CA CYS A 95 -6.28 14.62 13.75
C CYS A 95 -7.64 15.00 14.34
N SER A 96 -8.52 15.56 13.50
CA SER A 96 -9.92 15.74 13.86
C SER A 96 -10.57 14.41 14.23
N LYS A 97 -11.67 14.44 15.00
CA LYS A 97 -12.44 13.22 15.36
C LYS A 97 -12.85 12.39 14.13
N SER A 98 -13.00 13.02 12.98
CA SER A 98 -13.32 12.34 11.71
C SER A 98 -12.10 11.76 11.01
N GLY A 99 -10.87 12.12 11.40
CA GLY A 99 -9.64 11.72 10.75
C GLY A 99 -9.44 12.33 9.35
N SER A 100 -10.24 13.33 8.96
CA SER A 100 -10.16 14.02 7.66
C SER A 100 -9.82 15.48 7.82
N GLY A 101 -9.24 16.09 6.77
CA GLY A 101 -8.85 17.50 6.69
C GLY A 101 -7.35 17.66 6.50
N VAL A 102 -6.87 18.89 6.53
CA VAL A 102 -5.44 19.21 6.54
C VAL A 102 -4.85 18.72 7.85
N VAL A 103 -3.82 17.88 7.80
CA VAL A 103 -3.24 17.23 8.97
C VAL A 103 -1.79 17.66 9.17
N GLU A 104 -1.52 18.25 10.32
CA GLU A 104 -0.16 18.48 10.78
C GLU A 104 0.37 17.22 11.46
N SER A 105 0.95 16.34 10.65
CA SER A 105 1.47 15.06 11.09
C SER A 105 2.81 14.79 10.42
N GLU A 106 3.74 14.22 11.15
CA GLU A 106 5.05 13.88 10.61
C GLU A 106 4.99 12.71 9.65
N VAL A 107 4.11 11.74 9.94
CA VAL A 107 3.92 10.55 9.12
C VAL A 107 2.44 10.34 8.84
N VAL A 108 2.12 10.11 7.58
CA VAL A 108 0.80 9.70 7.10
C VAL A 108 0.98 8.39 6.36
N GLY A 109 0.09 7.41 6.57
CA GLY A 109 0.27 6.12 5.88
C GLY A 109 -0.96 5.25 5.79
N VAL A 110 -0.86 4.26 4.91
CA VAL A 110 -1.83 3.18 4.69
C VAL A 110 -1.17 1.82 4.87
N HIS A 111 -1.98 0.80 5.15
CA HIS A 111 -1.51 -0.54 5.46
C HIS A 111 -2.48 -1.59 4.95
N ASN A 112 -1.96 -2.60 4.27
CA ASN A 112 -2.61 -3.87 4.01
C ASN A 112 -1.92 -4.97 4.81
N GLY A 113 -2.68 -5.78 5.51
CA GLY A 113 -2.17 -6.89 6.32
C GLY A 113 -2.71 -6.86 7.75
N ILE A 114 -1.98 -7.50 8.65
CA ILE A 114 -2.31 -7.58 10.09
C ILE A 114 -1.02 -7.43 10.90
N ILE A 115 -1.02 -6.49 11.83
CA ILE A 115 0.05 -6.31 12.80
C ILE A 115 -0.29 -7.10 14.07
N GLU A 116 0.21 -8.32 14.17
CA GLU A 116 -0.16 -9.27 15.23
C GLU A 116 0.19 -8.77 16.64
N ASN A 117 1.31 -8.06 16.79
CA ASN A 117 1.76 -7.54 18.07
C ASN A 117 1.36 -6.08 18.33
N TYR A 118 0.32 -5.58 17.66
CA TYR A 118 -0.10 -4.17 17.77
C TYR A 118 -0.44 -3.75 19.21
N THR A 119 -0.99 -4.63 20.03
CA THR A 119 -1.32 -4.33 21.43
C THR A 119 -0.06 -4.02 22.25
N GLU A 120 0.97 -4.85 22.14
CA GLU A 120 2.28 -4.65 22.79
C GLU A 120 2.91 -3.31 22.35
N LEU A 121 2.89 -3.05 21.03
CA LEU A 121 3.45 -1.82 20.46
C LEU A 121 2.66 -0.59 20.91
N LYS A 122 1.33 -0.68 20.99
CA LYS A 122 0.44 0.38 21.47
C LYS A 122 0.73 0.74 22.92
N GLU A 123 0.86 -0.26 23.82
CA GLU A 123 1.22 -0.04 25.21
C GLU A 123 2.57 0.66 25.37
N LYS A 124 3.55 0.27 24.57
CA LYS A 124 4.86 0.95 24.52
C LYS A 124 4.72 2.41 24.11
N LEU A 125 3.96 2.70 23.06
CA LEU A 125 3.77 4.06 22.55
C LEU A 125 2.99 4.94 23.54
N LEU A 126 1.99 4.39 24.24
CA LEU A 126 1.27 5.08 25.33
C LEU A 126 2.23 5.52 26.43
N LYS A 127 3.20 4.68 26.84
CA LYS A 127 4.23 5.03 27.84
C LYS A 127 5.18 6.14 27.35
N HIS A 128 5.23 6.40 26.04
CA HIS A 128 6.01 7.47 25.42
C HIS A 128 5.15 8.71 25.07
N GLY A 129 3.91 8.79 25.57
CA GLY A 129 3.05 9.95 25.41
C GLY A 129 2.22 10.00 24.13
N TYR A 130 2.23 8.93 23.33
CA TYR A 130 1.35 8.84 22.16
C TYR A 130 -0.10 8.60 22.60
N THR A 131 -1.03 9.19 21.87
CA THR A 131 -2.47 8.96 22.01
C THR A 131 -2.99 8.26 20.75
N PHE A 132 -4.14 7.59 20.83
CA PHE A 132 -4.75 6.87 19.73
C PHE A 132 -6.19 7.32 19.53
N TYR A 133 -6.57 7.58 18.28
CA TYR A 133 -7.90 8.03 17.90
C TYR A 133 -8.72 6.91 17.25
N SER A 134 -8.08 5.86 16.75
CA SER A 134 -8.72 4.72 16.08
C SER A 134 -8.55 3.42 16.85
N GLN A 135 -9.25 2.40 16.37
CA GLN A 135 -9.19 1.03 16.88
C GLN A 135 -8.32 0.12 16.01
N THR A 136 -7.56 0.69 15.04
CA THR A 136 -6.83 -0.08 14.05
C THR A 136 -5.39 -0.35 14.49
N ASP A 137 -4.88 -1.50 14.08
CA ASP A 137 -3.47 -1.86 14.17
C ASP A 137 -2.59 -0.94 13.30
N THR A 138 -3.15 -0.43 12.21
CA THR A 138 -2.46 0.50 11.30
C THR A 138 -2.04 1.80 11.99
N GLU A 139 -2.90 2.42 12.80
CA GLU A 139 -2.52 3.63 13.54
C GLU A 139 -1.29 3.37 14.43
N VAL A 140 -1.19 2.16 14.98
CA VAL A 140 -0.07 1.78 15.84
C VAL A 140 1.24 1.74 15.05
N VAL A 141 1.25 1.14 13.86
CA VAL A 141 2.47 1.08 13.05
C VAL A 141 2.88 2.45 12.52
N ILE A 142 1.94 3.30 12.11
CA ILE A 142 2.24 4.67 11.68
C ILE A 142 2.87 5.48 12.81
N LYS A 143 2.35 5.38 14.03
CA LYS A 143 2.92 6.04 15.21
C LYS A 143 4.24 5.41 15.65
N LEU A 144 4.49 4.15 15.37
CA LEU A 144 5.78 3.51 15.64
C LEU A 144 6.87 4.05 14.70
N VAL A 145 6.54 4.26 13.41
CA VAL A 145 7.45 4.91 12.46
C VAL A 145 7.81 6.32 12.94
N ASP A 146 6.80 7.12 13.31
CA ASP A 146 6.99 8.48 13.84
C ASP A 146 7.84 8.48 15.11
N TYR A 147 7.61 7.51 16.02
CA TYR A 147 8.39 7.37 17.24
C TYR A 147 9.88 7.16 16.95
N TYR A 148 10.22 6.30 16.00
CA TYR A 148 11.62 6.11 15.62
C TYR A 148 12.18 7.32 14.87
N TYR A 149 11.39 7.93 14.00
CA TYR A 149 11.77 9.11 13.25
C TYR A 149 12.12 10.29 14.17
N LYS A 150 11.23 10.64 15.11
CA LYS A 150 11.39 11.77 16.02
C LYS A 150 12.38 11.50 17.15
N LYS A 151 12.19 10.40 17.87
CA LYS A 151 12.94 10.13 19.10
C LYS A 151 14.45 10.01 18.87
N TYR A 152 14.83 9.43 17.76
CA TYR A 152 16.23 9.19 17.44
C TYR A 152 16.78 10.16 16.41
N ASN A 153 15.95 11.11 15.94
CA ASN A 153 16.29 12.04 14.86
C ASN A 153 16.87 11.29 13.64
N LEU A 154 16.21 10.17 13.28
CA LEU A 154 16.62 9.29 12.19
C LEU A 154 15.93 9.75 10.89
N GLY A 155 16.59 9.50 9.76
CA GLY A 155 15.93 9.59 8.45
C GLY A 155 14.86 8.51 8.27
N PRO A 156 14.02 8.61 7.21
CA PRO A 156 13.00 7.60 6.91
C PRO A 156 13.55 6.18 6.79
N VAL A 157 14.73 5.99 6.20
CA VAL A 157 15.39 4.67 6.04
C VAL A 157 15.50 3.95 7.39
N ASP A 158 16.17 4.58 8.35
CA ASP A 158 16.36 3.95 9.67
C ASP A 158 15.06 3.79 10.45
N ALA A 159 14.14 4.77 10.35
CA ALA A 159 12.86 4.72 11.03
C ALA A 159 12.00 3.56 10.54
N ILE A 160 11.96 3.34 9.21
CA ILE A 160 11.25 2.23 8.58
C ILE A 160 11.92 0.91 8.94
N ALA A 161 13.24 0.77 8.76
CA ALA A 161 13.98 -0.45 9.08
C ALA A 161 13.77 -0.87 10.53
N LYS A 162 13.90 0.07 11.50
CA LYS A 162 13.64 -0.20 12.93
C LYS A 162 12.19 -0.62 13.21
N THR A 163 11.24 -0.04 12.48
CA THR A 163 9.82 -0.43 12.58
C THR A 163 9.63 -1.86 12.09
N MET A 164 10.16 -2.19 10.90
CA MET A 164 10.03 -3.52 10.30
C MET A 164 10.60 -4.63 11.17
N VAL A 165 11.71 -4.38 11.86
CA VAL A 165 12.32 -5.33 12.82
C VAL A 165 11.41 -5.58 14.05
N ARG A 166 10.56 -4.62 14.41
CA ARG A 166 9.71 -4.71 15.63
C ARG A 166 8.31 -5.24 15.36
N VAL A 167 7.82 -5.05 14.15
CA VAL A 167 6.48 -5.48 13.75
C VAL A 167 6.46 -6.98 13.48
N ARG A 168 5.44 -7.68 14.01
CA ARG A 168 5.13 -9.07 13.68
C ARG A 168 3.85 -9.11 12.86
N GLY A 169 3.78 -10.06 11.91
CA GLY A 169 2.64 -10.23 11.01
C GLY A 169 2.99 -9.87 9.58
N SER A 170 1.97 -9.73 8.74
CA SER A 170 2.07 -9.38 7.33
C SER A 170 1.75 -7.91 7.12
N TYR A 171 2.48 -7.24 6.23
CA TYR A 171 2.21 -5.84 5.89
C TYR A 171 2.68 -5.46 4.48
N ALA A 172 1.91 -4.57 3.87
CA ALA A 172 2.30 -3.68 2.82
C ALA A 172 1.97 -2.26 3.29
N LEU A 173 2.99 -1.43 3.48
CA LEU A 173 2.88 -0.07 4.01
C LEU A 173 3.20 0.92 2.90
N GLU A 174 2.41 2.01 2.82
CA GLU A 174 2.79 3.23 2.13
C GLU A 174 2.80 4.39 3.12
N LEU A 175 3.84 5.19 3.07
CA LEU A 175 4.12 6.25 4.02
C LEU A 175 4.50 7.54 3.27
N MET A 176 4.03 8.67 3.78
CA MET A 176 4.51 10.01 3.42
C MET A 176 5.04 10.69 4.67
N PHE A 177 6.24 11.26 4.59
CA PHE A 177 6.87 12.02 5.66
C PHE A 177 6.74 13.52 5.39
N ARG A 178 6.48 14.31 6.44
CA ARG A 178 6.30 15.75 6.33
C ARG A 178 7.50 16.46 5.72
N ASP A 179 8.71 16.09 6.15
CA ASP A 179 9.95 16.75 5.74
C ASP A 179 10.46 16.29 4.37
N TYR A 180 9.77 15.35 3.72
CA TYR A 180 10.14 14.78 2.43
C TYR A 180 8.97 14.92 1.44
N PRO A 181 8.72 16.15 0.94
CA PRO A 181 7.65 16.40 -0.04
C PRO A 181 7.92 15.70 -1.36
N GLY A 182 6.87 15.14 -1.97
CA GLY A 182 6.98 14.44 -3.24
C GLY A 182 7.52 13.01 -3.13
N GLU A 183 7.90 12.56 -1.93
CA GLU A 183 8.36 11.19 -1.71
C GLU A 183 7.25 10.30 -1.13
N ILE A 184 7.18 9.07 -1.63
CA ILE A 184 6.42 7.96 -1.04
C ILE A 184 7.42 6.90 -0.60
N TRP A 185 7.23 6.40 0.60
CA TRP A 185 8.03 5.31 1.15
C TRP A 185 7.16 4.08 1.29
N VAL A 186 7.66 2.94 0.86
CA VAL A 186 6.92 1.67 0.89
C VAL A 186 7.73 0.61 1.60
N ALA A 187 7.06 -0.29 2.33
CA ALA A 187 7.69 -1.42 2.99
C ALA A 187 6.81 -2.65 2.91
N ARG A 188 7.40 -3.83 2.72
CA ARG A 188 6.64 -5.06 2.49
C ARG A 188 7.14 -6.25 3.29
N LYS A 189 6.17 -7.02 3.81
CA LYS A 189 6.35 -8.40 4.29
C LYS A 189 5.05 -9.18 4.07
N ASP A 190 5.10 -10.25 3.29
CA ASP A 190 4.03 -11.24 3.04
C ASP A 190 2.72 -10.69 2.41
N SER A 191 2.55 -9.38 2.29
CA SER A 191 1.43 -8.74 1.58
C SER A 191 1.86 -8.28 0.20
N PRO A 192 1.01 -8.39 -0.85
CA PRO A 192 1.40 -8.02 -2.21
C PRO A 192 1.56 -6.51 -2.38
N MET A 193 2.60 -6.12 -3.13
CA MET A 193 2.86 -4.74 -3.54
C MET A 193 3.77 -4.72 -4.76
N ILE A 194 3.48 -3.85 -5.70
CA ILE A 194 4.27 -3.56 -6.90
C ILE A 194 4.51 -2.07 -7.04
N ILE A 195 5.59 -1.71 -7.70
CA ILE A 195 5.97 -0.32 -7.98
C ILE A 195 6.08 -0.18 -9.49
N GLY A 196 5.28 0.70 -10.08
CA GLY A 196 5.31 1.01 -11.51
C GLY A 196 6.10 2.28 -11.78
N ILE A 197 6.91 2.29 -12.84
CA ILE A 197 7.68 3.46 -13.25
C ILE A 197 7.26 3.88 -14.65
N ALA A 198 7.07 5.18 -14.83
CA ALA A 198 6.89 5.83 -16.11
C ALA A 198 7.77 7.10 -16.18
N ASP A 199 7.76 7.81 -17.30
CA ASP A 199 8.55 9.02 -17.47
C ASP A 199 8.10 10.13 -16.51
N GLY A 200 8.93 10.41 -15.50
CA GLY A 200 8.65 11.39 -14.46
C GLY A 200 7.49 11.04 -13.51
N GLU A 201 7.08 9.77 -13.45
CA GLU A 201 5.98 9.31 -12.62
C GLU A 201 6.26 7.95 -11.98
N THR A 202 5.84 7.79 -10.74
CA THR A 202 5.94 6.55 -9.98
C THR A 202 4.60 6.19 -9.37
N TYR A 203 4.25 4.92 -9.52
CA TYR A 203 3.00 4.34 -9.07
C TYR A 203 3.26 3.22 -8.07
N VAL A 204 2.38 3.06 -7.10
CA VAL A 204 2.37 1.90 -6.21
C VAL A 204 0.99 1.26 -6.27
N ALA A 205 0.93 -0.05 -6.21
CA ALA A 205 -0.34 -0.75 -6.06
C ALA A 205 -0.17 -2.09 -5.34
N SER A 206 -1.23 -2.50 -4.66
CA SER A 206 -1.33 -3.85 -4.11
C SER A 206 -1.64 -4.92 -5.17
N ASP A 207 -2.02 -4.49 -6.39
CA ASP A 207 -2.24 -5.38 -7.53
C ASP A 207 -2.06 -4.66 -8.86
N VAL A 208 -1.60 -5.38 -9.87
CA VAL A 208 -1.27 -4.89 -11.22
C VAL A 208 -2.40 -4.14 -11.93
N PRO A 209 -3.67 -4.60 -11.89
CA PRO A 209 -4.77 -3.92 -12.59
C PRO A 209 -4.92 -2.44 -12.25
N ALA A 210 -4.50 -2.03 -11.06
CA ALA A 210 -4.63 -0.65 -10.60
C ALA A 210 -3.74 0.33 -11.36
N ILE A 211 -2.60 -0.13 -11.89
CA ILE A 211 -1.58 0.73 -12.54
C ILE A 211 -1.31 0.37 -14.00
N LEU A 212 -1.87 -0.74 -14.49
CA LEU A 212 -1.58 -1.26 -15.85
C LEU A 212 -1.93 -0.27 -16.98
N LYS A 213 -2.90 0.62 -16.73
CA LYS A 213 -3.27 1.70 -17.66
C LYS A 213 -2.15 2.73 -17.84
N TYR A 214 -1.33 2.92 -16.82
CA TYR A 214 -0.31 3.96 -16.76
C TYR A 214 1.08 3.46 -17.13
N THR A 215 1.42 2.24 -16.69
CA THR A 215 2.73 1.63 -16.99
C THR A 215 2.67 0.12 -16.98
N ARG A 216 3.54 -0.50 -17.80
CA ARG A 216 3.82 -1.93 -17.80
C ARG A 216 5.19 -2.25 -17.20
N ASN A 217 6.03 -1.24 -16.93
CA ASN A 217 7.33 -1.41 -16.32
C ASN A 217 7.20 -1.37 -14.81
N VAL A 218 7.46 -2.49 -14.14
CA VAL A 218 7.28 -2.62 -12.71
C VAL A 218 8.51 -3.20 -12.01
N TYR A 219 8.67 -2.82 -10.76
CA TYR A 219 9.52 -3.52 -9.80
C TYR A 219 8.66 -4.38 -8.88
N TYR A 220 9.11 -5.58 -8.62
CA TYR A 220 8.59 -6.44 -7.56
C TYR A 220 9.44 -6.23 -6.31
N ILE A 221 8.81 -5.69 -5.27
CA ILE A 221 9.43 -5.57 -3.96
C ILE A 221 9.30 -6.91 -3.22
N GLU A 222 10.38 -7.39 -2.64
CA GLU A 222 10.39 -8.66 -1.93
C GLU A 222 10.12 -8.51 -0.43
N ASN A 223 10.04 -9.65 0.28
CA ASN A 223 9.83 -9.63 1.70
C ASN A 223 11.00 -8.99 2.45
N LEU A 224 10.66 -8.14 3.41
CA LEU A 224 11.62 -7.40 4.24
C LEU A 224 12.47 -6.38 3.46
N GLU A 225 12.01 -5.98 2.29
CA GLU A 225 12.53 -4.83 1.58
C GLU A 225 11.63 -3.62 1.77
N PHE A 226 12.21 -2.44 1.60
CA PHE A 226 11.48 -1.18 1.53
C PHE A 226 12.09 -0.27 0.46
N ALA A 227 11.35 0.74 0.02
CA ALA A 227 11.81 1.62 -1.04
C ALA A 227 11.40 3.08 -0.81
N LYS A 228 12.26 3.98 -1.28
CA LYS A 228 11.98 5.40 -1.49
C LYS A 228 11.55 5.60 -2.94
N LEU A 229 10.44 6.27 -3.14
CA LEU A 229 9.86 6.55 -4.45
C LEU A 229 9.78 8.06 -4.65
N THR A 230 10.33 8.52 -5.77
CA THR A 230 10.26 9.90 -6.25
C THR A 230 9.67 9.91 -7.67
N PRO A 231 9.32 11.05 -8.26
CA PRO A 231 8.80 11.07 -9.62
C PRO A 231 9.73 10.41 -10.65
N GLY A 232 9.34 9.24 -11.17
CA GLY A 232 10.10 8.49 -12.18
C GLY A 232 11.23 7.60 -11.63
N GLU A 233 11.47 7.58 -10.32
CA GLU A 233 12.59 6.84 -9.73
C GLU A 233 12.19 6.06 -8.48
N ALA A 234 12.88 4.93 -8.23
CA ALA A 234 12.72 4.08 -7.05
C ALA A 234 14.08 3.62 -6.53
N HIS A 235 14.33 3.79 -5.24
CA HIS A 235 15.53 3.33 -4.53
C HIS A 235 15.13 2.29 -3.50
N PHE A 236 15.74 1.13 -3.54
CA PHE A 236 15.38 -0.02 -2.70
C PHE A 236 16.40 -0.23 -1.60
N TYR A 237 15.93 -0.71 -0.45
CA TYR A 237 16.75 -0.94 0.73
C TYR A 237 16.42 -2.30 1.36
N ASN A 238 17.44 -2.91 1.97
CA ASN A 238 17.29 -4.06 2.86
C ASN A 238 16.99 -3.62 4.31
N LEU A 239 16.78 -4.57 5.22
CA LEU A 239 16.53 -4.28 6.65
C LEU A 239 17.67 -3.59 7.38
N ASP A 240 18.90 -3.68 6.88
CA ASP A 240 20.07 -3.02 7.47
C ASP A 240 20.17 -1.57 7.01
N GLY A 241 19.33 -1.17 6.04
CA GLY A 241 19.30 0.17 5.45
C GLY A 241 20.27 0.34 4.29
N ASP A 242 20.88 -0.74 3.83
CA ASP A 242 21.75 -0.70 2.65
C ASP A 242 20.92 -0.62 1.39
N GLU A 243 21.34 0.21 0.44
CA GLU A 243 20.69 0.30 -0.87
C GLU A 243 20.99 -0.94 -1.71
N ILE A 244 19.95 -1.47 -2.39
CA ILE A 244 20.01 -2.65 -3.23
C ILE A 244 19.55 -2.34 -4.65
N ASP A 245 20.25 -2.86 -5.63
CA ASP A 245 19.88 -2.72 -7.03
C ASP A 245 18.75 -3.68 -7.41
N LYS A 246 17.74 -3.17 -8.12
CA LYS A 246 16.66 -3.97 -8.69
C LYS A 246 16.47 -3.68 -10.17
N GLN A 247 15.99 -4.69 -10.88
CA GLN A 247 15.66 -4.56 -12.30
C GLN A 247 14.15 -4.49 -12.48
N THR A 248 13.71 -3.69 -13.46
CA THR A 248 12.32 -3.65 -13.88
C THR A 248 11.92 -4.91 -14.62
N SER A 249 10.67 -5.29 -14.47
CA SER A 249 10.03 -6.36 -15.25
C SER A 249 8.89 -5.75 -16.08
N GLU A 250 8.74 -6.20 -17.31
CA GLU A 250 7.64 -5.80 -18.17
C GLU A 250 6.44 -6.73 -17.98
N ILE A 251 5.26 -6.16 -17.71
CA ILE A 251 4.00 -6.91 -17.64
C ILE A 251 3.53 -7.24 -19.05
N LYS A 252 3.56 -8.51 -19.41
CA LYS A 252 3.26 -9.01 -20.76
C LYS A 252 1.79 -9.35 -20.99
N TRP A 253 1.00 -9.55 -19.93
CA TRP A 253 -0.40 -9.90 -20.07
C TRP A 253 -1.28 -8.66 -20.29
N ASP A 254 -2.44 -8.85 -20.93
CA ASP A 254 -3.29 -7.77 -21.38
C ASP A 254 -4.22 -7.27 -20.26
N ALA A 255 -4.56 -5.97 -20.31
CA ALA A 255 -5.51 -5.36 -19.38
C ALA A 255 -6.89 -6.03 -19.45
N GLU A 256 -7.32 -6.49 -20.64
CA GLU A 256 -8.58 -7.20 -20.82
C GLU A 256 -8.63 -8.53 -20.04
N ALA A 257 -7.48 -9.21 -19.89
CA ALA A 257 -7.38 -10.41 -19.05
C ALA A 257 -7.63 -10.13 -17.57
N ALA A 258 -7.35 -8.91 -17.10
CA ALA A 258 -7.61 -8.47 -15.73
C ALA A 258 -9.05 -8.01 -15.50
N GLU A 259 -9.84 -7.84 -16.55
CA GLU A 259 -11.25 -7.46 -16.47
C GLU A 259 -12.15 -8.66 -16.23
N LYS A 260 -13.44 -8.40 -15.98
CA LYS A 260 -14.43 -9.47 -15.72
C LYS A 260 -14.68 -10.43 -16.90
N ALA A 261 -14.17 -10.12 -18.10
CA ALA A 261 -14.29 -10.94 -19.32
C ALA A 261 -15.74 -11.40 -19.60
N GLY A 262 -16.74 -10.53 -19.37
CA GLY A 262 -18.16 -10.83 -19.56
C GLY A 262 -18.86 -11.50 -18.39
N PHE A 263 -18.17 -11.84 -17.31
CA PHE A 263 -18.78 -12.37 -16.10
C PHE A 263 -19.37 -11.24 -15.23
N GLU A 264 -20.46 -11.52 -14.55
CA GLU A 264 -21.09 -10.56 -13.62
C GLU A 264 -20.17 -10.22 -12.42
N HIS A 265 -19.45 -11.23 -11.90
CA HIS A 265 -18.58 -11.12 -10.75
C HIS A 265 -17.19 -11.71 -11.03
N PHE A 266 -16.13 -11.11 -10.47
CA PHE A 266 -14.77 -11.62 -10.55
C PHE A 266 -14.64 -13.06 -10.03
N MET A 267 -15.32 -13.39 -8.95
CA MET A 267 -15.30 -14.75 -8.39
C MET A 267 -15.84 -15.79 -9.40
N MET A 268 -16.86 -15.46 -10.18
CA MET A 268 -17.36 -16.36 -11.24
C MET A 268 -16.31 -16.57 -12.32
N LYS A 269 -15.64 -15.51 -12.76
CA LYS A 269 -14.52 -15.60 -13.69
C LYS A 269 -13.42 -16.50 -13.13
N GLU A 270 -12.96 -16.24 -11.90
CA GLU A 270 -11.91 -17.02 -11.23
C GLU A 270 -12.28 -18.50 -11.11
N ILE A 271 -13.52 -18.84 -10.77
CA ILE A 271 -13.99 -20.23 -10.72
C ILE A 271 -13.86 -20.90 -12.10
N HIS A 272 -14.22 -20.21 -13.16
CA HIS A 272 -14.15 -20.75 -14.53
C HIS A 272 -12.71 -20.84 -15.06
N GLU A 273 -11.81 -19.99 -14.56
CA GLU A 273 -10.38 -19.98 -14.93
C GLU A 273 -9.53 -21.01 -14.15
N GLN A 274 -10.04 -21.53 -13.02
CA GLN A 274 -9.29 -22.49 -12.19
C GLN A 274 -8.73 -23.69 -12.94
N PRO A 275 -9.46 -24.38 -13.85
CA PRO A 275 -8.92 -25.52 -14.58
C PRO A 275 -7.65 -25.16 -15.36
N LYS A 276 -7.70 -24.03 -16.07
CA LYS A 276 -6.55 -23.52 -16.84
C LYS A 276 -5.41 -23.08 -15.93
N ALA A 277 -5.70 -22.36 -14.86
CA ALA A 277 -4.68 -21.91 -13.91
C ALA A 277 -3.94 -23.08 -13.26
N VAL A 278 -4.64 -24.15 -12.92
CA VAL A 278 -4.05 -25.39 -12.40
C VAL A 278 -3.18 -26.06 -13.46
N GLU A 279 -3.68 -26.19 -14.71
CA GLU A 279 -2.91 -26.77 -15.82
C GLU A 279 -1.63 -25.99 -16.10
N ASP A 280 -1.71 -24.65 -16.20
CA ASP A 280 -0.55 -23.79 -16.43
C ASP A 280 0.47 -23.90 -15.29
N THR A 281 0.01 -23.99 -14.04
CA THR A 281 0.89 -24.20 -12.88
C THR A 281 1.58 -25.56 -12.92
N MET A 282 0.84 -26.60 -13.27
CA MET A 282 1.41 -27.96 -13.39
C MET A 282 2.44 -28.04 -14.53
N ASN A 283 2.15 -27.44 -15.69
CA ASN A 283 3.06 -27.39 -16.81
C ASN A 283 4.37 -26.65 -16.46
N PHE A 284 4.26 -25.52 -15.76
CA PHE A 284 5.44 -24.79 -15.27
C PHE A 284 6.27 -25.63 -14.30
N CYS A 285 5.64 -26.38 -13.40
CA CYS A 285 6.33 -27.28 -12.48
C CYS A 285 7.01 -28.45 -13.21
N THR A 286 6.43 -28.97 -14.29
CA THR A 286 6.99 -30.09 -15.05
C THR A 286 8.12 -29.65 -15.98
N GLU A 287 8.05 -28.49 -16.59
CA GLU A 287 9.10 -27.96 -17.48
C GLU A 287 10.31 -27.41 -16.72
N GLY A 288 10.10 -26.81 -15.54
CA GLY A 288 11.17 -26.19 -14.73
C GLY A 288 11.90 -27.15 -13.79
N TRP A 289 11.34 -28.31 -13.46
CA TRP A 289 11.86 -29.25 -12.45
C TRP A 289 12.43 -30.54 -13.02
N CYS A 290 12.28 -30.83 -14.32
CA CYS A 290 12.85 -32.00 -14.95
C CYS A 290 14.40 -32.01 -15.01
N ASN A 291 15.07 -30.90 -14.65
CA ASN A 291 16.52 -30.77 -14.64
C ASN A 291 17.18 -30.77 -13.24
N ARG A 292 16.42 -31.00 -12.16
CA ARG A 292 16.99 -31.25 -10.82
C ARG A 292 16.46 -32.59 -10.31
N SER A 293 17.33 -33.59 -10.29
CA SER A 293 17.12 -34.92 -9.76
C SER A 293 16.60 -34.86 -8.30
N PHE A 294 15.28 -34.92 -8.12
CA PHE A 294 14.70 -35.33 -6.84
C PHE A 294 14.52 -36.84 -6.85
N THR A 295 15.40 -37.55 -6.15
CA THR A 295 15.15 -38.91 -5.75
C THR A 295 13.93 -38.92 -4.83
N CYS A 296 12.81 -39.47 -5.29
CA CYS A 296 11.69 -39.81 -4.44
C CYS A 296 12.17 -40.74 -3.32
N GLY A 297 12.37 -40.18 -2.13
CA GLY A 297 12.50 -40.96 -0.90
C GLY A 297 11.15 -41.61 -0.60
N ASN A 298 11.14 -42.94 -0.53
CA ASN A 298 10.02 -43.78 -0.18
C ASN A 298 9.38 -43.34 1.14
N PHE A 299 8.13 -42.85 1.09
CA PHE A 299 7.25 -42.92 2.24
C PHE A 299 6.61 -44.32 2.28
N ARG A 300 7.02 -45.12 3.29
CA ARG A 300 6.25 -46.22 3.83
C ARG A 300 5.51 -45.75 5.07
#